data_e4bf354ef1ca96e021224cdc93baf968
#
_entry.id   e4bf354ef1ca96e021224cdc93baf968
#
_cell.length_a   1.000
_cell.length_b   1.000
_cell.length_c   1.000
_cell.angle_alpha   90.00
_cell.angle_beta   90.00
_cell.angle_gamma   90.00
#
_symmetry.space_group_name_H-M   'P 1'
#
loop_
_entity.id
_entity.type
_entity.pdbx_description
1 polymer ?
#
loop_
_entity_poly.entity_id
_entity_poly.type
_entity_poly.pdbx_seq_one_letter_code
_entity_poly.pdbx_strand_id
1 'polypeptide(L)'
;MREYDAPSVLDVGGGSARVGELTLENGAARYVDIDLSDTMLGLARARLERFGDKVELVQADFLTAPLEGPFDIALALGYFDYIEDAAAHLRRIGELTSGSMVASFPRWTWTKGPVRKLRYEVINNCPIFDYTEDGLKRLLSEAGFARTDIRVGKSGFLVRADSLDAVL
;
A
#
# COMPACT_ATOMS: atom_id res chain seq x y z
N MET A 1 6.50 -8.81 10.00
CA MET A 1 7.93 -8.49 10.17
C MET A 1 8.72 -9.58 10.89
N ARG A 2 8.11 -10.49 11.68
CA ARG A 2 8.87 -11.59 12.32
C ARG A 2 9.43 -12.64 11.34
N GLU A 3 9.01 -12.62 10.07
CA GLU A 3 9.50 -13.54 9.04
C GLU A 3 10.74 -13.03 8.30
N TYR A 4 11.05 -11.72 8.45
CA TYR A 4 12.19 -11.07 7.79
C TYR A 4 13.13 -10.51 8.84
N ASP A 5 14.42 -10.72 8.65
CA ASP A 5 15.46 -10.07 9.46
C ASP A 5 15.83 -8.74 8.81
N ALA A 6 15.60 -7.63 9.52
CA ALA A 6 15.89 -6.27 9.06
C ALA A 6 15.37 -5.94 7.63
N PRO A 7 14.05 -6.06 7.35
CA PRO A 7 13.52 -5.94 6.00
C PRO A 7 13.64 -4.53 5.41
N SER A 8 13.73 -4.47 4.08
CA SER A 8 13.47 -3.27 3.29
C SER A 8 11.98 -3.13 3.03
N VAL A 9 11.42 -1.93 3.24
CA VAL A 9 9.98 -1.67 3.15
C VAL A 9 9.70 -0.54 2.16
N LEU A 10 8.80 -0.81 1.21
CA LEU A 10 8.20 0.19 0.33
C LEU A 10 6.79 0.50 0.83
N ASP A 11 6.47 1.75 1.11
CA ASP A 11 5.13 2.21 1.49
C ASP A 11 4.55 3.10 0.39
N VAL A 12 3.54 2.59 -0.31
CA VAL A 12 2.91 3.27 -1.43
C VAL A 12 1.71 4.07 -0.93
N GLY A 13 1.82 5.39 -0.99
CA GLY A 13 0.85 6.30 -0.39
C GLY A 13 0.89 6.24 1.13
N GLY A 14 2.09 6.20 1.73
CA GLY A 14 2.28 6.08 3.19
C GLY A 14 1.78 7.29 3.99
N GLY A 15 1.52 8.40 3.30
CA GLY A 15 0.95 9.61 3.87
C GLY A 15 1.83 10.19 4.98
N SER A 16 1.33 10.27 6.21
CA SER A 16 2.12 10.76 7.35
C SER A 16 3.03 9.70 8.00
N ALA A 17 3.25 8.58 7.34
CA ALA A 17 4.14 7.47 7.72
C ALA A 17 3.91 6.89 9.13
N ARG A 18 2.65 6.78 9.58
CA ARG A 18 2.33 6.18 10.88
C ARG A 18 2.71 4.70 10.93
N VAL A 19 2.47 3.98 9.85
CA VAL A 19 2.85 2.57 9.74
C VAL A 19 4.35 2.45 9.51
N GLY A 20 4.94 3.38 8.75
CA GLY A 20 6.38 3.48 8.57
C GLY A 20 7.15 3.60 9.88
N GLU A 21 6.69 4.44 10.80
CA GLU A 21 7.27 4.56 12.14
C GLU A 21 7.27 3.20 12.87
N LEU A 22 6.13 2.50 12.85
CA LEU A 22 6.02 1.17 13.46
C LEU A 22 6.91 0.13 12.77
N THR A 23 7.08 0.17 11.45
CA THR A 23 7.95 -0.77 10.74
C THR A 23 9.42 -0.55 11.12
N LEU A 24 9.86 0.70 11.22
CA LEU A 24 11.22 1.06 11.63
C LEU A 24 11.49 0.71 13.10
N GLU A 25 10.54 0.96 14.00
CA GLU A 25 10.62 0.53 15.40
C GLU A 25 10.71 -0.99 15.57
N ASN A 26 10.13 -1.73 14.63
CA ASN A 26 10.20 -3.20 14.59
C ASN A 26 11.36 -3.74 13.76
N GLY A 27 12.38 -2.92 13.47
CA GLY A 27 13.65 -3.36 12.94
C GLY A 27 13.80 -3.33 11.42
N ALA A 28 12.95 -2.60 10.68
CA ALA A 28 13.21 -2.39 9.25
C ALA A 28 14.58 -1.72 9.05
N ALA A 29 15.35 -2.23 8.08
CA ALA A 29 16.65 -1.68 7.73
C ALA A 29 16.54 -0.46 6.80
N ARG A 30 15.55 -0.48 5.88
CA ARG A 30 15.25 0.59 4.94
C ARG A 30 13.74 0.78 4.85
N TYR A 31 13.30 2.02 4.78
CA TYR A 31 11.91 2.39 4.55
C TYR A 31 11.84 3.48 3.49
N VAL A 32 11.09 3.21 2.43
CA VAL A 32 10.83 4.15 1.34
C VAL A 32 9.36 4.45 1.32
N ASP A 33 8.98 5.72 1.50
CA ASP A 33 7.61 6.21 1.36
C ASP A 33 7.49 7.00 0.06
N ILE A 34 6.56 6.63 -0.79
CA ILE A 34 6.21 7.36 -2.00
C ILE A 34 4.79 7.90 -1.91
N ASP A 35 4.65 9.22 -1.97
CA ASP A 35 3.35 9.91 -1.93
C ASP A 35 3.35 11.12 -2.88
N LEU A 36 2.20 11.46 -3.44
CA LEU A 36 2.02 12.66 -4.26
C LEU A 36 1.95 13.95 -3.42
N SER A 37 1.56 13.84 -2.15
CA SER A 37 1.30 14.96 -1.27
C SER A 37 2.54 15.44 -0.53
N ASP A 38 3.08 16.59 -0.92
CA ASP A 38 4.17 17.27 -0.20
C ASP A 38 3.81 17.51 1.28
N THR A 39 2.58 17.87 1.57
CA THR A 39 2.09 18.07 2.94
C THR A 39 2.22 16.80 3.77
N MET A 40 1.83 15.63 3.21
CA MET A 40 1.93 14.35 3.90
C MET A 40 3.38 13.94 4.10
N LEU A 41 4.22 14.10 3.07
CA LEU A 41 5.66 13.84 3.19
C LEU A 41 6.35 14.78 4.18
N GLY A 42 5.88 16.02 4.33
CA GLY A 42 6.32 16.93 5.38
C GLY A 42 6.04 16.40 6.79
N LEU A 43 4.84 15.83 7.01
CA LEU A 43 4.47 15.18 8.26
C LEU A 43 5.28 13.88 8.49
N ALA A 44 5.49 13.10 7.42
CA ALA A 44 6.31 11.89 7.46
C ALA A 44 7.77 12.22 7.85
N ARG A 45 8.35 13.26 7.25
CA ARG A 45 9.71 13.72 7.56
C ARG A 45 9.87 14.06 9.04
N ALA A 46 8.95 14.85 9.60
CA ALA A 46 8.99 15.21 11.01
C ALA A 46 8.84 13.99 11.93
N ARG A 47 7.97 13.02 11.56
CA ARG A 47 7.74 11.79 12.33
C ARG A 47 8.94 10.85 12.33
N LEU A 48 9.59 10.72 11.16
CA LEU A 48 10.63 9.73 10.94
C LEU A 48 12.06 10.28 11.12
N GLU A 49 12.22 11.54 11.47
CA GLU A 49 13.52 12.23 11.62
C GLU A 49 14.55 11.43 12.43
N ARG A 50 14.10 10.80 13.52
CA ARG A 50 14.95 10.01 14.43
C ARG A 50 15.58 8.76 13.80
N PHE A 51 15.07 8.30 12.65
CA PHE A 51 15.57 7.10 11.98
C PHE A 51 16.64 7.38 10.92
N GLY A 52 16.88 8.66 10.61
CA GLY A 52 18.01 9.12 9.78
C GLY A 52 18.05 8.46 8.40
N ASP A 53 19.21 7.92 8.05
CA ASP A 53 19.51 7.36 6.72
C ASP A 53 18.70 6.10 6.35
N LYS A 54 17.93 5.56 7.29
CA LYS A 54 17.02 4.43 6.99
C LYS A 54 15.78 4.85 6.21
N VAL A 55 15.49 6.15 6.10
CA VAL A 55 14.26 6.70 5.56
C VAL A 55 14.53 7.45 4.26
N GLU A 56 13.78 7.09 3.23
CA GLU A 56 13.70 7.80 1.96
C GLU A 56 12.25 8.23 1.72
N LEU A 57 12.04 9.53 1.43
CA LEU A 57 10.73 10.10 1.14
C LEU A 57 10.72 10.62 -0.30
N VAL A 58 9.86 10.04 -1.13
CA VAL A 58 9.80 10.29 -2.57
C VAL A 58 8.50 10.99 -2.92
N GLN A 59 8.56 12.22 -3.40
CA GLN A 59 7.40 12.91 -3.95
C GLN A 59 7.28 12.64 -5.44
N ALA A 60 6.49 11.65 -5.82
CA ALA A 60 6.29 11.29 -7.23
C ALA A 60 5.03 10.45 -7.43
N ASP A 61 4.61 10.34 -8.68
CA ASP A 61 3.64 9.33 -9.10
C ASP A 61 4.28 7.94 -9.02
N PHE A 62 3.61 7.03 -8.32
CA PHE A 62 4.12 5.69 -8.09
C PHE A 62 4.35 4.90 -9.38
N LEU A 63 3.51 5.07 -10.42
CA LEU A 63 3.66 4.31 -11.67
C LEU A 63 4.90 4.72 -12.47
N THR A 64 5.39 5.94 -12.29
CA THR A 64 6.49 6.50 -13.10
C THR A 64 7.78 6.74 -12.33
N ALA A 65 7.73 6.71 -11.00
CA ALA A 65 8.90 6.97 -10.16
C ALA A 65 10.02 5.94 -10.40
N PRO A 66 11.29 6.37 -10.49
CA PRO A 66 12.44 5.48 -10.61
C PRO A 66 12.82 4.89 -9.25
N LEU A 67 12.02 3.92 -8.76
CA LEU A 67 12.28 3.24 -7.50
C LEU A 67 13.25 2.07 -7.68
N GLU A 68 14.22 1.99 -6.79
CA GLU A 68 15.22 0.90 -6.76
C GLU A 68 14.76 -0.22 -5.81
N GLY A 69 14.27 -1.31 -6.39
CA GLY A 69 13.90 -2.55 -5.71
C GLY A 69 14.94 -3.66 -5.90
N PRO A 70 14.64 -4.92 -5.54
CA PRO A 70 13.38 -5.31 -4.88
C PRO A 70 13.34 -4.98 -3.40
N PHE A 71 12.10 -4.83 -2.88
CA PHE A 71 11.82 -4.66 -1.46
C PHE A 71 11.32 -5.99 -0.87
N ASP A 72 11.65 -6.26 0.41
CA ASP A 72 11.15 -7.44 1.12
C ASP A 72 9.66 -7.33 1.42
N ILE A 73 9.19 -6.12 1.73
CA ILE A 73 7.79 -5.85 2.07
C ILE A 73 7.31 -4.61 1.32
N ALA A 74 6.13 -4.71 0.70
CA ALA A 74 5.39 -3.55 0.21
C ALA A 74 4.14 -3.31 1.08
N LEU A 75 3.86 -2.06 1.37
CA LEU A 75 2.66 -1.58 2.05
C LEU A 75 1.86 -0.70 1.09
N ALA A 76 0.52 -0.83 1.13
CA ALA A 76 -0.40 0.04 0.40
C ALA A 76 -1.70 0.19 1.22
N LEU A 77 -1.62 0.89 2.35
CA LEU A 77 -2.70 1.00 3.32
C LEU A 77 -3.49 2.30 3.16
N GLY A 78 -4.76 2.20 2.75
CA GLY A 78 -5.61 3.34 2.40
C GLY A 78 -5.32 3.92 1.00
N TYR A 79 -4.43 3.30 0.25
CA TYR A 79 -4.01 3.73 -1.08
C TYR A 79 -5.07 3.44 -2.15
N PHE A 80 -5.56 2.21 -2.20
CA PHE A 80 -6.51 1.74 -3.21
C PHE A 80 -7.93 2.31 -3.08
N ASP A 81 -8.19 3.14 -2.08
CA ASP A 81 -9.41 3.92 -1.99
C ASP A 81 -9.56 4.92 -3.15
N TYR A 82 -8.44 5.40 -3.70
CA TYR A 82 -8.35 6.52 -4.64
C TYR A 82 -7.79 6.12 -6.02
N ILE A 83 -7.50 4.84 -6.24
CA ILE A 83 -6.84 4.36 -7.44
C ILE A 83 -7.86 3.72 -8.40
N GLU A 84 -7.95 4.27 -9.62
CA GLU A 84 -8.81 3.75 -10.68
C GLU A 84 -8.23 2.48 -11.31
N ASP A 85 -6.97 2.52 -11.73
CA ASP A 85 -6.27 1.37 -12.32
C ASP A 85 -5.48 0.58 -11.27
N ALA A 86 -6.20 -0.15 -10.41
CA ALA A 86 -5.58 -0.99 -9.41
C ALA A 86 -4.68 -2.08 -10.02
N ALA A 87 -4.99 -2.55 -11.23
CA ALA A 87 -4.21 -3.62 -11.88
C ALA A 87 -2.78 -3.16 -12.22
N ALA A 88 -2.62 -1.96 -12.79
CA ALA A 88 -1.30 -1.40 -13.09
C ALA A 88 -0.46 -1.20 -11.81
N HIS A 89 -1.09 -0.67 -10.74
CA HIS A 89 -0.44 -0.42 -9.48
C HIS A 89 -0.02 -1.72 -8.78
N LEU A 90 -0.90 -2.72 -8.74
CA LEU A 90 -0.59 -4.03 -8.14
C LEU A 90 0.53 -4.75 -8.90
N ARG A 91 0.53 -4.69 -10.25
CA ARG A 91 1.60 -5.28 -11.06
C ARG A 91 2.94 -4.62 -10.73
N ARG A 92 2.99 -3.29 -10.67
CA ARG A 92 4.22 -2.56 -10.31
C ARG A 92 4.67 -2.85 -8.88
N ILE A 93 3.75 -2.97 -7.93
CA ILE A 93 4.09 -3.41 -6.57
C ILE A 93 4.71 -4.82 -6.62
N GLY A 94 4.13 -5.74 -7.38
CA GLY A 94 4.68 -7.10 -7.57
C GLY A 94 6.08 -7.11 -8.17
N GLU A 95 6.34 -6.27 -9.19
CA GLU A 95 7.66 -6.12 -9.81
C GLU A 95 8.74 -5.58 -8.85
N LEU A 96 8.33 -4.74 -7.90
CA LEU A 96 9.21 -4.11 -6.92
C LEU A 96 9.35 -4.91 -5.61
N THR A 97 8.63 -6.03 -5.43
CA THR A 97 8.55 -6.76 -4.17
C THR A 97 8.98 -8.20 -4.34
N SER A 98 10.02 -8.62 -3.64
CA SER A 98 10.49 -10.03 -3.62
C SER A 98 9.80 -10.88 -2.55
N GLY A 99 9.24 -10.25 -1.52
CA GLY A 99 8.62 -10.93 -0.39
C GLY A 99 7.10 -10.79 -0.36
N SER A 100 6.56 -10.02 0.57
CA SER A 100 5.12 -9.90 0.79
C SER A 100 4.60 -8.48 0.59
N MET A 101 3.40 -8.34 0.05
CA MET A 101 2.63 -7.10 0.07
C MET A 101 1.55 -7.17 1.16
N VAL A 102 1.32 -6.05 1.86
CA VAL A 102 0.15 -5.84 2.72
C VAL A 102 -0.60 -4.61 2.25
N ALA A 103 -1.84 -4.80 1.83
CA ALA A 103 -2.67 -3.73 1.28
C ALA A 103 -4.08 -3.73 1.87
N SER A 104 -4.71 -2.55 1.94
CA SER A 104 -6.12 -2.44 2.27
C SER A 104 -6.94 -2.01 1.06
N PHE A 105 -8.12 -2.60 0.92
CA PHE A 105 -9.05 -2.30 -0.15
C PHE A 105 -10.43 -1.98 0.42
N PRO A 106 -11.09 -0.92 -0.03
CA PRO A 106 -12.45 -0.60 0.39
C PRO A 106 -13.44 -1.65 -0.12
N ARG A 107 -14.47 -1.92 0.69
CA ARG A 107 -15.51 -2.86 0.37
C ARG A 107 -16.82 -2.13 0.11
N TRP A 108 -17.48 -2.49 -0.98
CA TRP A 108 -18.86 -2.07 -1.19
C TRP A 108 -19.77 -2.62 -0.10
N THR A 109 -20.54 -1.75 0.54
CA THR A 109 -21.59 -2.13 1.48
C THR A 109 -22.89 -1.44 1.11
N TRP A 110 -23.98 -2.20 1.01
CA TRP A 110 -25.30 -1.68 0.63
C TRP A 110 -25.78 -0.53 1.52
N THR A 111 -25.38 -0.51 2.79
CA THR A 111 -25.81 0.50 3.76
C THR A 111 -24.96 1.78 3.76
N LYS A 112 -23.67 1.69 3.44
CA LYS A 112 -22.73 2.82 3.51
C LYS A 112 -22.19 3.25 2.14
N GLY A 113 -22.25 2.37 1.14
CA GLY A 113 -21.72 2.63 -0.20
C GLY A 113 -22.31 3.87 -0.85
N PRO A 114 -23.65 4.03 -0.94
CA PRO A 114 -24.26 5.21 -1.58
C PRO A 114 -23.94 6.52 -0.85
N VAL A 115 -23.97 6.53 0.49
CA VAL A 115 -23.67 7.72 1.31
C VAL A 115 -22.19 8.08 1.23
N ARG A 116 -21.30 7.09 1.25
CA ARG A 116 -19.85 7.29 1.10
C ARG A 116 -19.54 7.86 -0.29
N LYS A 117 -20.10 7.28 -1.34
CA LYS A 117 -19.92 7.73 -2.71
C LYS A 117 -20.39 9.15 -2.91
N LEU A 118 -21.61 9.48 -2.45
CA LEU A 118 -22.15 10.86 -2.51
C LEU A 118 -21.26 11.86 -1.76
N ARG A 119 -20.79 11.51 -0.56
CA ARG A 119 -19.94 12.39 0.25
C ARG A 119 -18.59 12.67 -0.40
N TYR A 120 -17.93 11.66 -0.95
CA TYR A 120 -16.58 11.84 -1.51
C TYR A 120 -16.62 12.37 -2.94
N GLU A 121 -17.48 11.86 -3.81
CA GLU A 121 -17.55 12.29 -5.21
C GLU A 121 -18.21 13.67 -5.36
N VAL A 122 -19.28 13.96 -4.61
CA VAL A 122 -20.05 15.21 -4.76
C VAL A 122 -19.51 16.32 -3.87
N ILE A 123 -19.15 16.03 -2.62
CA ILE A 123 -18.71 17.05 -1.67
C ILE A 123 -17.21 17.32 -1.78
N ASN A 124 -16.39 16.26 -1.92
CA ASN A 124 -14.94 16.39 -1.91
C ASN A 124 -14.32 16.27 -3.33
N ASN A 125 -15.12 16.05 -4.36
CA ASN A 125 -14.69 15.84 -5.76
C ASN A 125 -13.56 14.81 -5.88
N CYS A 126 -13.64 13.73 -5.07
CA CYS A 126 -12.64 12.67 -5.00
C CYS A 126 -13.32 11.34 -5.33
N PRO A 127 -13.02 10.70 -6.49
CA PRO A 127 -13.57 9.40 -6.82
C PRO A 127 -13.07 8.35 -5.82
N ILE A 128 -13.97 7.42 -5.44
CA ILE A 128 -13.62 6.27 -4.59
C ILE A 128 -14.03 4.99 -5.30
N PHE A 129 -13.20 3.98 -5.17
CA PHE A 129 -13.39 2.68 -5.79
C PHE A 129 -13.70 1.63 -4.72
N ASP A 130 -14.55 0.68 -5.05
CA ASP A 130 -14.94 -0.42 -4.14
C ASP A 130 -14.62 -1.75 -4.82
N TYR A 131 -14.24 -2.75 -4.00
CA TYR A 131 -13.80 -4.05 -4.47
C TYR A 131 -14.71 -5.17 -3.95
N THR A 132 -14.74 -6.28 -4.68
CA THR A 132 -15.30 -7.56 -4.23
C THR A 132 -14.17 -8.55 -3.97
N GLU A 133 -14.42 -9.56 -3.13
CA GLU A 133 -13.41 -10.57 -2.80
C GLU A 133 -12.91 -11.33 -4.05
N ASP A 134 -13.84 -11.74 -4.92
CA ASP A 134 -13.48 -12.45 -6.16
C ASP A 134 -12.76 -11.54 -7.16
N GLY A 135 -13.12 -10.26 -7.21
CA GLY A 135 -12.39 -9.25 -8.00
C GLY A 135 -10.96 -9.08 -7.51
N LEU A 136 -10.76 -9.01 -6.21
CA LEU A 136 -9.42 -8.92 -5.61
C LEU A 136 -8.57 -10.15 -5.89
N LYS A 137 -9.13 -11.36 -5.75
CA LYS A 137 -8.40 -12.60 -6.06
C LYS A 137 -7.91 -12.62 -7.50
N ARG A 138 -8.73 -12.18 -8.45
CA ARG A 138 -8.32 -12.06 -9.87
C ARG A 138 -7.23 -11.03 -10.05
N LEU A 139 -7.42 -9.81 -9.56
CA LEU A 139 -6.42 -8.73 -9.66
C LEU A 139 -5.05 -9.13 -9.10
N LEU A 140 -5.03 -9.76 -7.94
CA LEU A 140 -3.80 -10.22 -7.29
C LEU A 140 -3.10 -11.33 -8.11
N SER A 141 -3.89 -12.29 -8.63
CA SER A 141 -3.34 -13.36 -9.49
C SER A 141 -2.76 -12.79 -10.80
N GLU A 142 -3.47 -11.85 -11.45
CA GLU A 142 -3.01 -11.18 -12.68
C GLU A 142 -1.77 -10.30 -12.44
N ALA A 143 -1.61 -9.78 -11.23
CA ALA A 143 -0.44 -9.01 -10.82
C ALA A 143 0.77 -9.88 -10.41
N GLY A 144 0.64 -11.23 -10.46
CA GLY A 144 1.76 -12.15 -10.20
C GLY A 144 1.93 -12.57 -8.74
N PHE A 145 0.93 -12.35 -7.88
CA PHE A 145 0.99 -12.84 -6.50
C PHE A 145 0.55 -14.30 -6.41
N ALA A 146 1.37 -15.15 -5.77
CA ALA A 146 1.16 -16.60 -5.72
C ALA A 146 0.26 -17.06 -4.57
N ARG A 147 0.36 -16.41 -3.41
CA ARG A 147 -0.41 -16.74 -2.21
C ARG A 147 -1.08 -15.50 -1.69
N THR A 148 -2.38 -15.59 -1.41
CA THR A 148 -3.18 -14.47 -0.91
C THR A 148 -3.96 -14.87 0.34
N ASP A 149 -3.86 -14.06 1.40
CA ASP A 149 -4.72 -14.12 2.60
C ASP A 149 -5.58 -12.84 2.62
N ILE A 150 -6.89 -13.00 2.43
CA ILE A 150 -7.84 -11.89 2.41
C ILE A 150 -8.68 -11.93 3.66
N ARG A 151 -8.51 -10.93 4.52
CA ARG A 151 -9.29 -10.77 5.75
C ARG A 151 -10.35 -9.70 5.58
N VAL A 152 -11.60 -10.08 5.83
CA VAL A 152 -12.75 -9.20 5.71
C VAL A 152 -12.94 -8.42 7.01
N GLY A 153 -12.77 -7.11 6.96
CA GLY A 153 -13.03 -6.20 8.07
C GLY A 153 -14.37 -5.46 7.95
N LYS A 154 -14.66 -4.61 8.93
CA LYS A 154 -15.91 -3.79 8.95
C LYS A 154 -15.95 -2.76 7.81
N SER A 155 -14.82 -2.24 7.37
CA SER A 155 -14.71 -1.15 6.39
C SER A 155 -14.09 -1.57 5.05
N GLY A 156 -13.57 -2.79 4.93
CA GLY A 156 -12.88 -3.24 3.73
C GLY A 156 -12.18 -4.56 3.91
N PHE A 157 -11.30 -4.85 2.98
CA PHE A 157 -10.43 -6.01 2.98
C PHE A 157 -9.02 -5.60 3.41
N LEU A 158 -8.41 -6.41 4.26
CA LEU A 158 -6.98 -6.39 4.48
C LEU A 158 -6.39 -7.62 3.78
N VAL A 159 -5.47 -7.38 2.87
CA VAL A 159 -4.86 -8.40 2.02
C VAL A 159 -3.38 -8.52 2.37
N ARG A 160 -2.92 -9.74 2.61
CA ARG A 160 -1.52 -10.12 2.48
C ARG A 160 -1.38 -10.95 1.21
N ALA A 161 -0.41 -10.61 0.38
CA ALA A 161 -0.10 -11.36 -0.83
C ALA A 161 1.41 -11.57 -0.93
N ASP A 162 1.84 -12.81 -1.13
CA ASP A 162 3.25 -13.15 -1.27
C ASP A 162 3.61 -13.19 -2.76
N SER A 163 4.79 -12.64 -3.12
CA SER A 163 5.31 -12.70 -4.49
C SER A 163 5.64 -14.15 -4.89
N LEU A 164 5.77 -14.40 -6.20
CA LEU A 164 6.19 -15.71 -6.69
C LEU A 164 7.57 -16.10 -6.15
N ASP A 165 8.49 -15.14 -6.03
CA ASP A 165 9.84 -15.36 -5.54
C ASP A 165 9.89 -15.74 -4.05
N ALA A 166 8.90 -15.32 -3.26
CA ALA A 166 8.81 -15.66 -1.84
C ALA A 166 8.31 -17.10 -1.58
N VAL A 167 7.79 -17.78 -2.60
CA VAL A 167 7.17 -19.12 -2.48
C VAL A 167 8.08 -20.22 -3.04
N LEU A 168 9.11 -19.86 -3.79
CA LEU A 168 10.14 -20.77 -4.31
C LEU A 168 11.28 -20.95 -3.32
#